data_c2d9c950fd47416870f7d25c97dbe67b
#
_entry.id   c2d9c950fd47416870f7d25c97dbe67b
#
_cell.length_a   1.000
_cell.length_b   1.000
_cell.length_c   1.000
_cell.angle_alpha   90.00
_cell.angle_beta   90.00
_cell.angle_gamma   90.00
#
_symmetry.space_group_name_H-M   'P 1'
#
loop_
_entity.id
_entity.type
_entity.pdbx_description
1 polymer ?
#
loop_
_entity_poly.entity_id
_entity_poly.type
_entity_poly.pdbx_seq_one_letter_code
_entity_poly.pdbx_strand_id
1 'polypeptide(L)'
;MFAVIDTETTYADEVMSIGIVMADEETFRPVDARYYIIAPAYQTGGMFSHVLQRTERCTLPFAQRVCLRRDALEDLRAFMARYGADTIFAYNANFDRSHLPELRAYNWGDIMWAAAYRQFNPTIPADADCYATGRLKCGCGVEATLRRLLGRADYYEVHNALADAVDELLIMRLLAHPLCLYQKPAKAPRAAR
;
A
#
# COMPACT_ATOMS: atom_id res chain seq x y z
N MET A 1 -6.44 -2.32 15.02
CA MET A 1 -6.74 -1.94 13.61
C MET A 1 -5.52 -1.29 12.99
N PHE A 2 -5.29 -1.46 11.69
CA PHE A 2 -4.22 -0.81 10.92
C PHE A 2 -4.77 -0.28 9.60
N ALA A 3 -4.00 0.58 8.93
CA ALA A 3 -4.33 1.11 7.61
C ALA A 3 -3.39 0.54 6.54
N VAL A 4 -3.92 0.32 5.33
CA VAL A 4 -3.13 0.18 4.11
C VAL A 4 -3.42 1.38 3.23
N ILE A 5 -2.38 2.02 2.71
CA ILE A 5 -2.47 3.24 1.91
C ILE A 5 -1.68 3.09 0.62
N ASP A 6 -2.23 3.61 -0.47
CA ASP A 6 -1.52 3.78 -1.73
C ASP A 6 -1.76 5.18 -2.28
N THR A 7 -0.81 5.70 -3.07
CA THR A 7 -0.87 7.03 -3.68
C THR A 7 -0.52 6.97 -5.16
N GLU A 8 -1.30 7.71 -5.98
CA GLU A 8 -0.94 7.96 -7.35
C GLU A 8 -0.45 9.40 -7.53
N THR A 9 0.52 9.59 -8.41
CA THR A 9 1.16 10.89 -8.64
C THR A 9 0.97 11.40 -10.06
N THR A 10 1.07 12.72 -10.19
CA THR A 10 1.14 13.42 -11.48
C THR A 10 2.51 13.21 -12.12
N TYR A 11 2.68 13.67 -13.37
CA TYR A 11 4.00 13.72 -14.02
C TYR A 11 4.99 14.67 -13.33
N ALA A 12 4.51 15.58 -12.48
CA ALA A 12 5.33 16.48 -11.67
C ALA A 12 5.60 15.92 -10.25
N ASP A 13 5.33 14.63 -10.02
CA ASP A 13 5.55 13.96 -8.72
C ASP A 13 4.68 14.49 -7.57
N GLU A 14 3.55 15.13 -7.89
CA GLU A 14 2.56 15.57 -6.91
C GLU A 14 1.49 14.51 -6.71
N VAL A 15 1.05 14.29 -5.47
CA VAL A 15 -0.04 13.34 -5.17
C VAL A 15 -1.32 13.80 -5.84
N MET A 16 -1.88 12.95 -6.73
CA MET A 16 -3.15 13.20 -7.40
C MET A 16 -4.31 12.37 -6.84
N SER A 17 -4.02 11.25 -6.17
CA SER A 17 -5.04 10.51 -5.42
C SER A 17 -4.43 9.74 -4.24
N ILE A 18 -5.27 9.45 -3.24
CA ILE A 18 -4.93 8.68 -2.04
C ILE A 18 -6.05 7.67 -1.81
N GLY A 19 -5.69 6.40 -1.77
CA GLY A 19 -6.56 5.31 -1.32
C GLY A 19 -6.14 4.84 0.06
N ILE A 20 -7.09 4.64 0.96
CA ILE A 20 -6.84 4.07 2.29
C ILE A 20 -7.89 3.05 2.66
N VAL A 21 -7.46 1.91 3.17
CA VAL A 21 -8.30 0.82 3.66
C VAL A 21 -7.94 0.54 5.11
N MET A 22 -8.95 0.55 5.98
CA MET A 22 -8.81 0.10 7.37
C MET A 22 -9.01 -1.41 7.43
N ALA A 23 -8.17 -2.10 8.18
CA ALA A 23 -8.20 -3.53 8.30
C ALA A 23 -8.08 -4.01 9.75
N ASP A 24 -8.68 -5.16 9.99
CA ASP A 24 -8.60 -5.87 11.28
C ASP A 24 -7.24 -6.58 11.42
N GLU A 25 -6.59 -6.46 12.56
CA GLU A 25 -5.23 -6.95 12.81
C GLU A 25 -5.12 -8.48 12.85
N GLU A 26 -6.17 -9.17 13.22
CA GLU A 26 -6.16 -10.63 13.36
C GLU A 26 -6.51 -11.31 12.04
N THR A 27 -7.50 -10.78 11.34
CA THR A 27 -8.08 -11.42 10.15
C THR A 27 -7.59 -10.82 8.84
N PHE A 28 -6.97 -9.65 8.87
CA PHE A 28 -6.59 -8.84 7.70
C PHE A 28 -7.80 -8.55 6.79
N ARG A 29 -9.02 -8.58 7.35
CA ARG A 29 -10.22 -8.24 6.60
C ARG A 29 -10.39 -6.74 6.55
N PRO A 30 -10.73 -6.20 5.37
CA PRO A 30 -11.05 -4.79 5.25
C PRO A 30 -12.35 -4.48 6.01
N VAL A 31 -12.40 -3.31 6.67
CA VAL A 31 -13.50 -2.87 7.52
C VAL A 31 -14.17 -1.62 6.97
N ASP A 32 -13.38 -0.66 6.51
CA ASP A 32 -13.86 0.61 5.94
C ASP A 32 -12.79 1.17 4.99
N ALA A 33 -13.16 2.07 4.10
CA ALA A 33 -12.24 2.65 3.14
C ALA A 33 -12.58 4.11 2.80
N ARG A 34 -11.57 4.86 2.32
CA ARG A 34 -11.70 6.22 1.81
C ARG A 34 -10.89 6.36 0.52
N TYR A 35 -11.40 7.19 -0.36
CA TYR A 35 -10.72 7.55 -1.59
C TYR A 35 -10.74 9.06 -1.79
N TYR A 36 -9.57 9.66 -1.97
CA TYR A 36 -9.40 11.08 -2.20
C TYR A 36 -8.78 11.33 -3.56
N ILE A 37 -9.41 12.18 -4.37
CA ILE A 37 -8.85 12.75 -5.59
C ILE A 37 -8.44 14.18 -5.26
N ILE A 38 -7.15 14.48 -5.41
CA ILE A 38 -6.55 15.71 -4.90
C ILE A 38 -6.61 16.83 -5.95
N ALA A 39 -7.42 17.84 -5.68
CA ALA A 39 -7.50 19.05 -6.49
C ALA A 39 -6.44 20.07 -6.03
N PRO A 40 -5.83 20.86 -6.95
CA PRO A 40 -5.97 20.77 -8.40
C PRO A 40 -5.06 19.72 -9.05
N ALA A 41 -4.19 19.03 -8.29
CA ALA A 41 -3.13 18.17 -8.81
C ALA A 41 -3.64 17.14 -9.87
N TYR A 42 -4.78 16.48 -9.62
CA TYR A 42 -5.31 15.48 -10.56
C TYR A 42 -5.59 16.06 -11.97
N GLN A 43 -5.79 17.37 -12.09
CA GLN A 43 -6.09 18.06 -13.35
C GLN A 43 -4.84 18.25 -14.22
N THR A 44 -3.65 18.21 -13.62
CA THR A 44 -2.38 18.36 -14.36
C THR A 44 -1.98 17.08 -15.10
N GLY A 45 -2.63 15.96 -14.78
CA GLY A 45 -2.41 14.67 -15.41
C GLY A 45 -1.21 13.91 -14.84
N GLY A 46 -1.30 12.60 -14.93
CA GLY A 46 -0.26 11.64 -14.55
C GLY A 46 -0.43 10.36 -15.36
N MET A 47 0.49 9.42 -15.19
CA MET A 47 0.48 8.15 -15.94
C MET A 47 -0.88 7.42 -15.77
N PHE A 48 -1.44 7.47 -14.58
CA PHE A 48 -2.67 6.75 -14.21
C PHE A 48 -3.90 7.67 -14.04
N SER A 49 -3.85 8.92 -14.50
CA SER A 49 -5.00 9.84 -14.38
C SER A 49 -6.28 9.34 -15.08
N HIS A 50 -6.16 8.48 -16.09
CA HIS A 50 -7.29 7.90 -16.81
C HIS A 50 -8.06 6.83 -16.02
N VAL A 51 -7.50 6.33 -14.91
CA VAL A 51 -8.13 5.31 -14.05
C VAL A 51 -8.60 5.84 -12.69
N LEU A 52 -8.51 7.14 -12.44
CA LEU A 52 -8.93 7.76 -11.16
C LEU A 52 -10.38 7.43 -10.74
N GLN A 53 -11.27 7.17 -11.71
CA GLN A 53 -12.66 6.81 -11.43
C GLN A 53 -12.91 5.29 -11.47
N ARG A 54 -11.87 4.47 -11.67
CA ARG A 54 -12.00 3.02 -11.79
C ARG A 54 -11.89 2.32 -10.43
N THR A 55 -12.96 2.47 -9.64
CA THR A 55 -13.03 1.94 -8.27
C THR A 55 -13.86 0.65 -8.16
N GLU A 56 -14.28 0.08 -9.28
CA GLU A 56 -15.14 -1.10 -9.35
C GLU A 56 -14.57 -2.37 -8.70
N ARG A 57 -13.25 -2.41 -8.46
CA ARG A 57 -12.60 -3.50 -7.72
C ARG A 57 -12.73 -3.39 -6.21
N CYS A 58 -12.97 -2.20 -5.70
CA CYS A 58 -13.26 -2.03 -4.29
C CYS A 58 -14.70 -2.48 -4.03
N THR A 59 -14.88 -3.67 -3.50
CA THR A 59 -16.20 -4.22 -3.15
C THR A 59 -16.70 -3.74 -1.78
N LEU A 60 -15.88 -2.99 -1.06
CA LEU A 60 -16.26 -2.36 0.20
C LEU A 60 -17.07 -1.10 -0.05
N PRO A 61 -18.01 -0.77 0.84
CA PRO A 61 -18.49 0.59 0.93
C PRO A 61 -17.34 1.55 1.24
N PHE A 62 -17.23 2.62 0.48
CA PHE A 62 -16.23 3.66 0.72
C PHE A 62 -16.78 5.05 0.44
N ALA A 63 -16.22 6.06 1.07
CA ALA A 63 -16.50 7.44 0.73
C ALA A 63 -15.42 7.97 -0.22
N GLN A 64 -15.85 8.55 -1.34
CA GLN A 64 -14.99 9.23 -2.29
C GLN A 64 -15.17 10.74 -2.20
N ARG A 65 -14.05 11.49 -2.24
CA ARG A 65 -14.06 12.95 -2.21
C ARG A 65 -13.06 13.51 -3.22
N VAL A 66 -13.49 14.54 -3.96
CA VAL A 66 -12.59 15.42 -4.70
C VAL A 66 -12.37 16.66 -3.82
N CYS A 67 -11.17 16.88 -3.34
CA CYS A 67 -10.89 17.93 -2.34
C CYS A 67 -9.43 18.41 -2.41
N LEU A 68 -9.13 19.47 -1.67
CA LEU A 68 -7.77 19.93 -1.48
C LEU A 68 -6.96 18.90 -0.66
N ARG A 69 -5.66 18.83 -0.90
CA ARG A 69 -4.75 17.94 -0.15
C ARG A 69 -4.88 18.11 1.37
N ARG A 70 -4.98 19.35 1.85
CA ARG A 70 -5.14 19.63 3.28
C ARG A 70 -6.39 18.96 3.85
N ASP A 71 -7.51 19.08 3.15
CA ASP A 71 -8.81 18.57 3.62
C ASP A 71 -8.85 17.04 3.56
N ALA A 72 -8.20 16.44 2.55
CA ALA A 72 -8.01 14.99 2.46
C ALA A 72 -7.21 14.45 3.65
N LEU A 73 -6.09 15.08 3.99
CA LEU A 73 -5.23 14.65 5.09
C LEU A 73 -5.87 14.87 6.48
N GLU A 74 -6.69 15.91 6.63
CA GLU A 74 -7.46 16.12 7.86
C GLU A 74 -8.50 15.00 8.05
N ASP A 75 -9.30 14.72 7.02
CA ASP A 75 -10.28 13.63 7.04
C ASP A 75 -9.63 12.26 7.24
N LEU A 76 -8.48 12.01 6.57
CA LEU A 76 -7.72 10.76 6.72
C LEU A 76 -7.24 10.55 8.15
N ARG A 77 -6.71 11.58 8.81
CA ARG A 77 -6.30 11.50 10.23
C ARG A 77 -7.49 11.23 11.14
N ALA A 78 -8.62 11.91 10.92
CA ALA A 78 -9.85 11.69 11.66
C ALA A 78 -10.37 10.26 11.43
N PHE A 79 -10.26 9.75 10.20
CA PHE A 79 -10.62 8.39 9.84
C PHE A 79 -9.77 7.36 10.57
N MET A 80 -8.43 7.51 10.57
CA MET A 80 -7.54 6.63 11.33
C MET A 80 -7.81 6.70 12.84
N ALA A 81 -7.99 7.90 13.39
CA ALA A 81 -8.27 8.10 14.81
C ALA A 81 -9.58 7.42 15.25
N ARG A 82 -10.61 7.43 14.39
CA ARG A 82 -11.90 6.74 14.65
C ARG A 82 -11.73 5.24 14.90
N TYR A 83 -10.74 4.63 14.25
CA TYR A 83 -10.44 3.20 14.40
C TYR A 83 -9.29 2.91 15.39
N GLY A 84 -8.72 3.94 16.00
CA GLY A 84 -7.57 3.81 16.88
C GLY A 84 -6.33 3.26 16.17
N ALA A 85 -6.21 3.49 14.85
CA ALA A 85 -5.09 3.00 14.07
C ALA A 85 -3.91 3.97 14.13
N ASP A 86 -2.74 3.47 14.48
CA ASP A 86 -1.48 4.20 14.56
C ASP A 86 -0.43 3.72 13.54
N THR A 87 -0.74 2.67 12.82
CA THR A 87 0.17 2.01 11.87
C THR A 87 -0.41 2.02 10.46
N ILE A 88 0.44 2.41 9.50
CA ILE A 88 0.17 2.45 8.07
C ILE A 88 1.10 1.46 7.37
N PHE A 89 0.55 0.65 6.48
CA PHE A 89 1.29 -0.20 5.57
C PHE A 89 1.10 0.26 4.13
N ALA A 90 2.13 0.08 3.30
CA ALA A 90 2.08 0.31 1.87
C ALA A 90 3.06 -0.63 1.15
N TYR A 91 2.85 -0.88 -0.12
CA TYR A 91 3.77 -1.68 -0.92
C TYR A 91 4.89 -0.78 -1.46
N ASN A 92 6.16 -1.04 -1.07
CA ASN A 92 7.25 -0.10 -1.26
C ASN A 92 7.04 1.23 -0.50
N ALA A 93 6.69 1.13 0.76
CA ALA A 93 6.22 2.20 1.64
C ALA A 93 7.09 3.48 1.67
N ASN A 94 8.34 3.42 1.21
CA ASN A 94 9.17 4.62 1.09
C ASN A 94 8.60 5.62 0.07
N PHE A 95 7.93 5.14 -0.98
CA PHE A 95 7.28 5.98 -1.97
C PHE A 95 6.15 6.78 -1.33
N ASP A 96 5.15 6.12 -0.79
CA ASP A 96 3.97 6.77 -0.20
C ASP A 96 4.34 7.66 0.99
N ARG A 97 5.23 7.17 1.85
CA ARG A 97 5.73 7.95 2.99
C ARG A 97 6.44 9.23 2.56
N SER A 98 7.16 9.23 1.43
CA SER A 98 7.83 10.44 0.92
C SER A 98 6.84 11.44 0.35
N HIS A 99 5.75 10.95 -0.25
CA HIS A 99 4.67 11.76 -0.81
C HIS A 99 3.64 12.24 0.22
N LEU A 100 3.62 11.62 1.42
CA LEU A 100 2.74 11.96 2.53
C LEU A 100 3.53 12.31 3.81
N PRO A 101 4.45 13.32 3.76
CA PRO A 101 5.27 13.69 4.91
C PRO A 101 4.45 14.14 6.12
N GLU A 102 3.21 14.55 5.91
CA GLU A 102 2.27 14.91 6.96
C GLU A 102 1.84 13.72 7.84
N LEU A 103 2.03 12.48 7.34
CA LEU A 103 1.74 11.24 8.05
C LEU A 103 2.98 10.59 8.68
N ARG A 104 4.12 11.28 8.71
CA ARG A 104 5.40 10.74 9.22
C ARG A 104 5.38 10.36 10.71
N ALA A 105 4.41 10.88 11.47
CA ALA A 105 4.25 10.57 12.90
C ALA A 105 3.63 9.19 13.15
N TYR A 106 2.97 8.60 12.16
CA TYR A 106 2.47 7.23 12.24
C TYR A 106 3.60 6.20 12.10
N ASN A 107 3.37 5.01 12.59
CA ASN A 107 4.24 3.87 12.34
C ASN A 107 4.06 3.41 10.90
N TRP A 108 5.16 3.15 10.18
CA TRP A 108 5.10 2.68 8.79
C TRP A 108 5.70 1.30 8.64
N GLY A 109 4.97 0.43 7.95
CA GLY A 109 5.42 -0.89 7.52
C GLY A 109 5.45 -1.01 6.00
N ASP A 110 6.29 -1.93 5.49
CA ASP A 110 6.49 -2.15 4.06
C ASP A 110 6.07 -3.58 3.69
N ILE A 111 4.96 -3.69 2.94
CA ILE A 111 4.39 -4.97 2.53
C ILE A 111 5.36 -5.74 1.62
N MET A 112 6.13 -5.03 0.79
CA MET A 112 7.14 -5.65 -0.07
C MET A 112 8.20 -6.40 0.73
N TRP A 113 8.46 -6.03 1.98
CA TRP A 113 9.42 -6.72 2.84
C TRP A 113 9.09 -8.21 3.03
N ALA A 114 7.83 -8.58 3.16
CA ALA A 114 7.41 -9.97 3.20
C ALA A 114 7.15 -10.55 1.80
N ALA A 115 6.52 -9.77 0.93
CA ALA A 115 6.04 -10.22 -0.37
C ALA A 115 7.15 -10.58 -1.37
N ALA A 116 8.28 -9.84 -1.34
CA ALA A 116 9.37 -9.99 -2.29
C ALA A 116 10.53 -10.89 -1.81
N TYR A 117 10.46 -11.45 -0.61
CA TYR A 117 11.53 -12.27 -0.06
C TYR A 117 11.14 -13.75 0.03
N ARG A 118 11.99 -14.63 -0.52
CA ARG A 118 11.76 -16.07 -0.60
C ARG A 118 11.48 -16.72 0.77
N GLN A 119 12.13 -16.27 1.83
CA GLN A 119 11.94 -16.81 3.17
C GLN A 119 10.57 -16.49 3.78
N PHE A 120 9.85 -15.51 3.22
CA PHE A 120 8.54 -15.09 3.73
C PHE A 120 7.41 -15.35 2.73
N ASN A 121 7.72 -15.47 1.44
CA ASN A 121 6.74 -15.76 0.40
C ASN A 121 7.01 -17.12 -0.25
N PRO A 122 6.30 -18.16 0.16
CA PRO A 122 6.51 -19.53 -0.33
C PRO A 122 6.12 -19.71 -1.81
N THR A 123 5.41 -18.75 -2.42
CA THR A 123 5.08 -18.82 -3.85
C THR A 123 6.22 -18.37 -4.77
N ILE A 124 7.31 -17.86 -4.20
CA ILE A 124 8.52 -17.55 -4.96
C ILE A 124 9.24 -18.86 -5.30
N PRO A 125 9.44 -19.20 -6.61
CA PRO A 125 10.10 -20.43 -7.00
C PRO A 125 11.53 -20.56 -6.43
N ALA A 126 11.95 -21.79 -6.16
CA ALA A 126 13.27 -22.05 -5.61
C ALA A 126 14.42 -21.62 -6.53
N ASP A 127 14.19 -21.65 -7.84
CA ASP A 127 15.10 -21.23 -8.91
C ASP A 127 14.97 -19.77 -9.32
N ALA A 128 14.06 -18.99 -8.68
CA ALA A 128 13.88 -17.58 -8.98
C ALA A 128 15.18 -16.79 -8.72
N ASP A 129 15.49 -15.85 -9.62
CA ASP A 129 16.67 -14.99 -9.49
C ASP A 129 16.52 -14.00 -8.32
N CYS A 130 17.26 -14.27 -7.26
CA CYS A 130 17.23 -13.50 -6.02
C CYS A 130 18.62 -12.95 -5.68
N TYR A 131 18.63 -11.84 -4.95
CA TYR A 131 19.84 -11.40 -4.23
C TYR A 131 20.21 -12.40 -3.12
N ALA A 132 21.44 -12.30 -2.61
CA ALA A 132 21.89 -13.11 -1.47
C ALA A 132 20.99 -13.00 -0.22
N THR A 133 20.25 -11.90 -0.09
CA THR A 133 19.26 -11.68 0.97
C THR A 133 17.96 -12.47 0.79
N GLY A 134 17.78 -13.15 -0.33
CA GLY A 134 16.53 -13.84 -0.68
C GLY A 134 15.48 -12.95 -1.37
N ARG A 135 15.76 -11.64 -1.55
CA ARG A 135 14.86 -10.74 -2.27
C ARG A 135 14.90 -11.01 -3.76
N LEU A 136 13.74 -11.07 -4.40
CA LEU A 136 13.62 -11.10 -5.86
C LEU A 136 14.34 -9.93 -6.52
N LYS A 137 15.06 -10.18 -7.61
CA LYS A 137 15.68 -9.13 -8.43
C LYS A 137 14.67 -8.45 -9.37
N CYS A 138 13.66 -9.20 -9.82
CA CYS A 138 12.60 -8.71 -10.69
C CYS A 138 11.25 -9.35 -10.33
N GLY A 139 10.16 -8.82 -10.89
CA GLY A 139 8.81 -9.36 -10.63
C GLY A 139 8.37 -9.25 -9.17
N CYS A 140 8.82 -8.23 -8.46
CA CYS A 140 8.49 -7.98 -7.05
C CYS A 140 7.39 -6.90 -6.85
N GLY A 141 6.70 -6.43 -7.92
CA GLY A 141 5.56 -5.52 -7.81
C GLY A 141 4.28 -6.24 -7.39
N VAL A 142 3.24 -5.46 -7.08
CA VAL A 142 1.92 -5.92 -6.60
C VAL A 142 1.31 -6.93 -7.59
N GLU A 143 1.21 -6.57 -8.86
CA GLU A 143 0.64 -7.43 -9.91
C GLU A 143 1.33 -8.80 -9.98
N ALA A 144 2.65 -8.82 -10.10
CA ALA A 144 3.42 -10.06 -10.19
C ALA A 144 3.31 -10.90 -8.91
N THR A 145 3.20 -10.26 -7.76
CA THR A 145 3.02 -10.92 -6.47
C THR A 145 1.63 -11.54 -6.37
N LEU A 146 0.57 -10.83 -6.74
CA LEU A 146 -0.79 -11.37 -6.73
C LEU A 146 -0.99 -12.47 -7.78
N ARG A 147 -0.36 -12.38 -8.96
CA ARG A 147 -0.35 -13.48 -9.93
C ARG A 147 0.16 -14.78 -9.31
N ARG A 148 1.26 -14.73 -8.55
CA ARG A 148 1.81 -15.90 -7.87
C ARG A 148 0.93 -16.36 -6.71
N LEU A 149 0.51 -15.47 -5.83
CA LEU A 149 -0.28 -15.82 -4.65
C LEU A 149 -1.65 -16.38 -4.99
N LEU A 150 -2.28 -15.89 -6.06
CA LEU A 150 -3.60 -16.32 -6.50
C LEU A 150 -3.54 -17.49 -7.53
N GLY A 151 -2.35 -17.78 -8.08
CA GLY A 151 -2.22 -18.74 -9.20
C GLY A 151 -2.93 -18.25 -10.48
N ARG A 152 -3.05 -16.92 -10.67
CA ARG A 152 -3.79 -16.31 -11.78
C ARG A 152 -2.86 -15.47 -12.66
N ALA A 153 -2.43 -16.02 -13.78
CA ALA A 153 -1.56 -15.31 -14.72
C ALA A 153 -2.24 -14.10 -15.39
N ASP A 154 -3.57 -14.11 -15.45
CA ASP A 154 -4.40 -13.06 -16.03
C ASP A 154 -4.68 -11.87 -15.08
N TYR A 155 -4.23 -11.95 -13.83
CA TYR A 155 -4.39 -10.85 -12.88
C TYR A 155 -3.64 -9.61 -13.37
N TYR A 156 -4.26 -8.43 -13.27
CA TYR A 156 -3.64 -7.13 -13.58
C TYR A 156 -3.96 -6.10 -12.50
N GLU A 157 -3.02 -5.22 -12.23
CA GLU A 157 -3.17 -4.07 -11.34
C GLU A 157 -3.92 -2.93 -12.07
N VAL A 158 -4.79 -2.22 -11.37
CA VAL A 158 -5.61 -1.16 -12.01
C VAL A 158 -4.87 0.18 -12.05
N HIS A 159 -3.95 0.38 -11.14
CA HIS A 159 -3.27 1.65 -10.87
C HIS A 159 -4.27 2.76 -10.46
N ASN A 160 -5.15 2.39 -9.54
CA ASN A 160 -6.04 3.30 -8.84
C ASN A 160 -5.77 3.17 -7.35
N ALA A 161 -5.38 4.25 -6.68
CA ALA A 161 -4.88 4.20 -5.32
C ALA A 161 -5.80 3.43 -4.33
N LEU A 162 -7.13 3.50 -4.48
CA LEU A 162 -8.02 2.71 -3.63
C LEU A 162 -8.00 1.22 -3.99
N ALA A 163 -8.03 0.89 -5.28
CA ALA A 163 -7.99 -0.50 -5.73
C ALA A 163 -6.66 -1.14 -5.35
N ASP A 164 -5.56 -0.39 -5.47
CA ASP A 164 -4.21 -0.88 -5.17
C ASP A 164 -4.00 -1.04 -3.67
N ALA A 165 -4.51 -0.14 -2.82
CA ALA A 165 -4.54 -0.36 -1.36
C ALA A 165 -5.32 -1.62 -0.96
N VAL A 166 -6.42 -1.96 -1.66
CA VAL A 166 -7.16 -3.22 -1.45
C VAL A 166 -6.33 -4.44 -1.89
N ASP A 167 -5.64 -4.34 -3.02
CA ASP A 167 -4.77 -5.39 -3.54
C ASP A 167 -3.56 -5.64 -2.62
N GLU A 168 -2.98 -4.59 -2.08
CA GLU A 168 -1.90 -4.67 -1.10
C GLU A 168 -2.34 -5.34 0.20
N LEU A 169 -3.52 -4.98 0.71
CA LEU A 169 -4.13 -5.66 1.85
C LEU A 169 -4.40 -7.14 1.55
N LEU A 170 -4.82 -7.46 0.32
CA LEU A 170 -5.01 -8.84 -0.10
C LEU A 170 -3.69 -9.64 -0.05
N ILE A 171 -2.57 -9.03 -0.44
CA ILE A 171 -1.24 -9.64 -0.30
C ILE A 171 -0.95 -9.97 1.16
N MET A 172 -1.15 -9.01 2.07
CA MET A 172 -0.95 -9.24 3.51
C MET A 172 -1.81 -10.40 4.03
N ARG A 173 -3.07 -10.46 3.63
CA ARG A 173 -4.01 -11.51 4.02
C ARG A 173 -3.62 -12.88 3.48
N LEU A 174 -3.13 -12.97 2.25
CA LEU A 174 -2.70 -14.22 1.63
C LEU A 174 -1.39 -14.75 2.20
N LEU A 175 -0.47 -13.86 2.58
CA LEU A 175 0.77 -14.22 3.24
C LEU A 175 0.56 -14.56 4.73
N ALA A 176 -0.44 -13.98 5.37
CA ALA A 176 -0.86 -14.23 6.75
C ALA A 176 0.28 -14.15 7.80
N HIS A 177 1.22 -13.24 7.60
CA HIS A 177 2.30 -13.03 8.56
C HIS A 177 1.86 -12.08 9.69
N PRO A 178 2.45 -12.20 10.90
CA PRO A 178 2.27 -11.20 11.95
C PRO A 178 2.64 -9.79 11.48
N LEU A 179 1.90 -8.76 11.90
CA LEU A 179 2.12 -7.37 11.47
C LEU A 179 3.55 -6.88 11.70
N CYS A 180 4.20 -7.33 12.78
CA CYS A 180 5.59 -6.96 13.09
C CYS A 180 6.58 -7.36 11.99
N LEU A 181 6.28 -8.37 11.16
CA LEU A 181 7.15 -8.78 10.06
C LEU A 181 7.22 -7.73 8.95
N TYR A 182 6.15 -6.99 8.74
CA TYR A 182 6.08 -5.91 7.74
C TYR A 182 6.72 -4.60 8.23
N GLN A 183 6.97 -4.49 9.53
CA GLN A 183 7.68 -3.38 10.14
C GLN A 183 9.17 -3.65 10.07
N LYS A 184 9.95 -2.81 9.39
CA LYS A 184 11.41 -2.96 9.37
C LYS A 184 11.93 -2.93 10.81
N PRO A 185 12.75 -3.90 11.24
CA PRO A 185 13.39 -3.80 12.54
C PRO A 185 14.17 -2.48 12.58
N ALA A 186 13.99 -1.71 13.65
CA ALA A 186 14.81 -0.54 13.91
C ALA A 186 16.27 -0.96 13.69
N LYS A 187 17.04 -0.21 12.88
CA LYS A 187 18.46 -0.53 12.63
C LYS A 187 19.11 -0.71 14.00
N ALA A 188 19.62 -1.90 14.26
CA ALA A 188 20.42 -2.13 15.47
C ALA A 188 21.49 -1.02 15.54
N PRO A 189 21.70 -0.40 16.71
CA PRO A 189 22.74 0.60 16.84
C PRO A 189 24.04 -0.01 16.31
N ARG A 190 24.71 0.68 15.37
CA ARG A 190 26.02 0.25 14.90
C ARG A 190 26.89 0.10 16.12
N ALA A 191 27.39 -1.13 16.39
CA ALA A 191 28.40 -1.32 17.39
C ALA A 191 29.53 -0.33 17.11
N ALA A 192 29.83 0.53 18.07
CA ALA A 192 30.96 1.45 17.98
C ALA A 192 32.21 0.61 17.74
N ARG A 193 32.90 0.90 16.63
CA ARG A 193 34.20 0.31 16.35
C ARG A 193 35.25 1.01 17.21
#